data_7e0e681116cef9fd94f020760a9692e6
#
_entry.id   7e0e681116cef9fd94f020760a9692e6
#
_cell.length_a   1.000
_cell.length_b   1.000
_cell.length_c   1.000
_cell.angle_alpha   90.00
_cell.angle_beta   90.00
_cell.angle_gamma   90.00
#
_symmetry.space_group_name_H-M   'P 1'
#
loop_
_entity.id
_entity.type
_entity.pdbx_description
1 polymer ?
#
loop_
_entity_poly.entity_id
_entity_poly.type
_entity_poly.pdbx_seq_one_letter_code
_entity_poly.pdbx_strand_id
1 'polypeptide(L)'
;MSSPGSTSFHPRAWVLLALVALGTVAVVLQKPAPADRVLILASSLDDQGKDVGPGMETLLSDCLEVLAGATVTHVAALPPPAALNQLPPEAHLLRFQGRREENRLALILEWTTPARLRSGQPWIQEAGPGESPWEVMDRVLRHWPLPLRHRLQDRLIPRAAPHFWLLLEGLSIRDDPTATRHLAASQQLAESEPGCATAWTALGDHLYRSLWVKPEEAGIGLNSRTHRAFEKAHNLVPGYPRATFLWSLMLTDTGNQSHALKLLKDAIRLRPGTPDLYLGIAYAGRTSGLLEGARRALARRSSLIGPTVSPSSWFIETTYLYLGDQAAFGEELARAGMLHQDASVLFYKGYLALLQGNRPQALECMVAGSGPGMEPPPFRDLCRVYRAYLEGKLEQGLLQLREIDQLRGKLRIPDGEWTFKEAEAYSLLGDRDLGMDCATRAFVQGFSCATWYETSPFLEKVREHPQWPMLRRNLRERQAMLAGSFPPSAFSP
;
A
#
# COMPACT_ATOMS: atom_id res chain seq x y z
N MET A 1 61.94 -43.25 -5.16
CA MET A 1 61.23 -42.96 -3.93
C MET A 1 61.40 -41.45 -3.68
N SER A 2 60.46 -40.67 -4.12
CA SER A 2 60.46 -39.19 -3.95
C SER A 2 59.38 -38.86 -2.92
N SER A 3 59.76 -38.21 -1.81
CA SER A 3 58.89 -37.76 -0.74
C SER A 3 58.04 -36.60 -1.17
N PRO A 4 56.77 -36.48 -0.73
CA PRO A 4 55.92 -35.31 -1.01
C PRO A 4 56.32 -34.13 -0.12
N GLY A 5 56.53 -32.97 -0.77
CA GLY A 5 56.85 -31.72 -0.09
C GLY A 5 55.68 -31.23 0.74
N SER A 6 55.94 -30.97 2.01
CA SER A 6 55.04 -30.33 2.95
C SER A 6 54.91 -28.82 2.61
N THR A 7 53.80 -28.37 2.08
CA THR A 7 53.46 -26.94 1.98
C THR A 7 53.10 -26.39 3.36
N SER A 8 54.07 -25.77 4.01
CA SER A 8 53.82 -25.01 5.25
C SER A 8 53.07 -23.73 4.92
N PHE A 9 51.82 -23.68 5.24
CA PHE A 9 51.02 -22.44 5.19
C PHE A 9 51.56 -21.43 6.25
N HIS A 10 51.85 -20.24 5.81
CA HIS A 10 52.40 -19.18 6.65
C HIS A 10 51.36 -18.77 7.75
N PRO A 11 51.72 -18.71 9.03
CA PRO A 11 50.80 -18.39 10.14
C PRO A 11 50.07 -17.04 9.98
N ARG A 12 50.60 -16.12 9.21
CA ARG A 12 49.96 -14.82 8.88
C ARG A 12 48.70 -14.97 8.02
N ALA A 13 48.60 -16.05 7.19
CA ALA A 13 47.42 -16.31 6.39
C ALA A 13 46.22 -16.74 7.25
N TRP A 14 46.45 -17.46 8.33
CA TRP A 14 45.41 -17.86 9.28
C TRP A 14 44.88 -16.70 10.10
N VAL A 15 45.72 -15.75 10.47
CA VAL A 15 45.32 -14.54 11.21
C VAL A 15 44.44 -13.65 10.31
N LEU A 16 44.78 -13.51 9.02
CA LEU A 16 43.97 -12.74 8.08
C LEU A 16 42.61 -13.41 7.81
N LEU A 17 42.58 -14.72 7.65
CA LEU A 17 41.33 -15.50 7.47
C LEU A 17 40.45 -15.42 8.73
N ALA A 18 41.03 -15.50 9.91
CA ALA A 18 40.30 -15.34 11.18
C ALA A 18 39.72 -13.93 11.35
N LEU A 19 40.48 -12.89 10.97
CA LEU A 19 40.03 -11.48 11.04
C LEU A 19 38.93 -11.21 10.01
N VAL A 20 39.00 -11.78 8.80
CA VAL A 20 37.94 -11.70 7.78
C VAL A 20 36.71 -12.47 8.24
N ALA A 21 36.86 -13.66 8.83
CA ALA A 21 35.77 -14.44 9.36
C ALA A 21 35.09 -13.74 10.56
N LEU A 22 35.87 -13.17 11.48
CA LEU A 22 35.35 -12.37 12.61
C LEU A 22 34.67 -11.07 12.15
N GLY A 23 35.20 -10.40 11.14
CA GLY A 23 34.59 -9.23 10.51
C GLY A 23 33.28 -9.58 9.83
N THR A 24 33.22 -10.70 9.12
CA THR A 24 31.99 -11.18 8.44
C THR A 24 30.94 -11.63 9.46
N VAL A 25 31.35 -12.32 10.53
CA VAL A 25 30.46 -12.71 11.63
C VAL A 25 29.94 -11.49 12.41
N ALA A 26 30.77 -10.46 12.63
CA ALA A 26 30.33 -9.22 13.28
C ALA A 26 29.32 -8.44 12.41
N VAL A 27 29.46 -8.46 11.08
CA VAL A 27 28.50 -7.86 10.16
C VAL A 27 27.19 -8.66 10.10
N VAL A 28 27.26 -10.00 10.23
CA VAL A 28 26.05 -10.86 10.20
C VAL A 28 25.30 -10.86 11.54
N LEU A 29 25.99 -10.55 12.66
CA LEU A 29 25.39 -10.55 14.00
C LEU A 29 24.92 -9.17 14.48
N GLN A 30 25.17 -8.09 13.75
CA GLN A 30 24.52 -6.82 14.03
C GLN A 30 23.06 -6.93 13.59
N LYS A 31 22.18 -7.32 14.54
CA LYS A 31 20.74 -7.04 14.37
C LYS A 31 20.62 -5.57 14.00
N PRO A 32 19.93 -5.23 12.90
CA PRO A 32 19.67 -3.83 12.60
C PRO A 32 19.09 -3.19 13.85
N ALA A 33 19.65 -2.06 14.27
CA ALA A 33 19.11 -1.30 15.38
C ALA A 33 17.61 -1.11 15.14
N PRO A 34 16.77 -1.27 16.17
CA PRO A 34 15.33 -1.05 16.03
C PRO A 34 15.13 0.33 15.36
N ALA A 35 14.28 0.37 14.34
CA ALA A 35 13.99 1.63 13.65
C ALA A 35 13.29 2.56 14.65
N ASP A 36 13.73 3.82 14.69
CA ASP A 36 13.07 4.85 15.48
C ASP A 36 11.62 4.98 15.06
N ARG A 37 10.68 4.99 16.00
CA ARG A 37 9.26 5.14 15.72
C ARG A 37 8.87 6.60 15.77
N VAL A 38 8.26 7.09 14.69
CA VAL A 38 7.75 8.45 14.57
C VAL A 38 6.26 8.43 14.30
N LEU A 39 5.48 9.07 15.17
CA LEU A 39 4.09 9.32 14.94
C LEU A 39 3.94 10.73 14.38
N ILE A 40 3.41 10.86 13.17
CA ILE A 40 3.07 12.14 12.58
C ILE A 40 1.62 12.46 12.92
N LEU A 41 1.42 13.57 13.63
CA LEU A 41 0.10 14.08 13.95
C LEU A 41 -0.49 14.84 12.76
N ALA A 42 -1.81 14.76 12.61
CA ALA A 42 -2.54 15.57 11.65
C ALA A 42 -2.16 17.05 11.80
N SER A 43 -1.92 17.68 10.68
CA SER A 43 -1.38 19.03 10.57
C SER A 43 -2.40 19.99 9.99
N SER A 44 -2.21 21.27 10.26
CA SER A 44 -2.83 22.34 9.48
C SER A 44 -1.75 23.09 8.72
N LEU A 45 -1.89 23.19 7.42
CA LEU A 45 -1.12 24.09 6.57
C LEU A 45 -2.12 24.97 5.82
N ASP A 46 -2.18 26.27 6.18
CA ASP A 46 -3.03 27.23 5.50
C ASP A 46 -2.36 27.65 4.18
N ASP A 47 -3.09 27.50 3.09
CA ASP A 47 -2.64 27.88 1.75
C ASP A 47 -3.76 28.64 1.03
N GLN A 48 -4.24 29.74 1.58
CA GLN A 48 -5.22 30.62 0.91
C GLN A 48 -6.41 29.87 0.26
N GLY A 49 -6.88 28.79 0.90
CA GLY A 49 -7.99 27.95 0.45
C GLY A 49 -7.62 26.61 -0.19
N LYS A 50 -6.33 26.26 -0.30
CA LYS A 50 -5.89 24.92 -0.66
C LYS A 50 -5.19 24.27 0.52
N ASP A 51 -5.73 23.16 1.01
CA ASP A 51 -5.09 22.36 2.05
C ASP A 51 -3.99 21.47 1.43
N VAL A 52 -2.74 21.88 1.59
CA VAL A 52 -1.55 21.09 1.20
C VAL A 52 -0.94 20.35 2.39
N GLY A 53 -1.57 20.39 3.55
CA GLY A 53 -1.14 19.66 4.76
C GLY A 53 -0.93 18.17 4.52
N PRO A 54 -1.87 17.45 3.87
CA PRO A 54 -1.68 16.03 3.56
C PRO A 54 -0.47 15.73 2.65
N GLY A 55 -0.13 16.68 1.76
CA GLY A 55 1.07 16.57 0.92
C GLY A 55 2.35 16.76 1.72
N MET A 56 2.37 17.73 2.63
CA MET A 56 3.49 17.96 3.54
C MET A 56 3.70 16.76 4.47
N GLU A 57 2.62 16.21 5.04
CA GLU A 57 2.66 15.02 5.86
C GLU A 57 3.28 13.84 5.10
N THR A 58 2.88 13.64 3.85
CA THR A 58 3.44 12.60 2.98
C THR A 58 4.94 12.85 2.72
N LEU A 59 5.34 14.08 2.40
CA LEU A 59 6.73 14.43 2.13
C LEU A 59 7.62 14.25 3.37
N LEU A 60 7.15 14.65 4.56
CA LEU A 60 7.87 14.45 5.82
C LEU A 60 8.03 12.97 6.14
N SER A 61 7.00 12.15 5.90
CA SER A 61 7.09 10.69 6.04
C SER A 61 8.14 10.10 5.13
N ASP A 62 8.11 10.44 3.85
CA ASP A 62 9.09 10.00 2.87
C ASP A 62 10.52 10.37 3.30
N CYS A 63 10.72 11.60 3.81
CA CYS A 63 12.01 12.04 4.33
C CYS A 63 12.45 11.22 5.55
N LEU A 64 11.58 10.99 6.53
CA LEU A 64 11.89 10.22 7.75
C LEU A 64 12.23 8.77 7.42
N GLU A 65 11.45 8.13 6.58
CA GLU A 65 11.68 6.73 6.17
C GLU A 65 12.96 6.57 5.34
N VAL A 66 13.21 7.49 4.40
CA VAL A 66 14.36 7.40 3.49
C VAL A 66 15.63 7.86 4.15
N LEU A 67 15.63 9.01 4.83
CA LEU A 67 16.86 9.65 5.33
C LEU A 67 17.26 9.13 6.70
N ALA A 68 16.29 8.90 7.61
CA ALA A 68 16.56 8.41 8.96
C ALA A 68 16.34 6.90 9.12
N GLY A 69 15.63 6.25 8.20
CA GLY A 69 15.23 4.83 8.31
C GLY A 69 14.19 4.62 9.42
N ALA A 70 13.41 5.64 9.73
CA ALA A 70 12.38 5.58 10.75
C ALA A 70 11.17 4.73 10.33
N THR A 71 10.47 4.18 11.31
CA THR A 71 9.12 3.62 11.13
C THR A 71 8.11 4.73 11.35
N VAL A 72 7.42 5.15 10.31
CA VAL A 72 6.47 6.27 10.37
C VAL A 72 5.04 5.74 10.49
N THR A 73 4.25 6.42 11.31
CA THR A 73 2.83 6.14 11.52
C THR A 73 2.05 7.45 11.57
N HIS A 74 1.01 7.56 10.75
CA HIS A 74 0.11 8.71 10.73
C HIS A 74 -0.98 8.56 11.78
N VAL A 75 -1.27 9.62 12.52
CA VAL A 75 -2.33 9.65 13.52
C VAL A 75 -3.20 10.89 13.35
N ALA A 76 -4.52 10.69 13.34
CA ALA A 76 -5.47 11.79 13.14
C ALA A 76 -5.58 12.73 14.36
N ALA A 77 -5.21 12.26 15.54
CA ALA A 77 -5.24 13.03 16.78
C ALA A 77 -4.16 12.52 17.74
N LEU A 78 -3.82 13.36 18.72
CA LEU A 78 -2.91 12.95 19.80
C LEU A 78 -3.47 11.70 20.51
N PRO A 79 -2.71 10.61 20.58
CA PRO A 79 -3.16 9.41 21.29
C PRO A 79 -3.51 9.71 22.74
N PRO A 80 -4.52 9.07 23.31
CA PRO A 80 -4.86 9.28 24.73
C PRO A 80 -3.69 8.87 25.65
N PRO A 81 -3.59 9.43 26.87
CA PRO A 81 -2.46 9.16 27.78
C PRO A 81 -2.17 7.68 28.02
N ALA A 82 -3.22 6.84 28.09
CA ALA A 82 -3.06 5.39 28.24
C ALA A 82 -2.35 4.74 27.05
N ALA A 83 -2.63 5.18 25.82
CA ALA A 83 -1.97 4.71 24.60
C ALA A 83 -0.54 5.28 24.48
N LEU A 84 -0.31 6.52 24.87
CA LEU A 84 1.02 7.12 24.93
C LEU A 84 1.95 6.36 25.88
N ASN A 85 1.42 5.81 26.98
CA ASN A 85 2.19 5.01 27.94
C ASN A 85 2.58 3.64 27.39
N GLN A 86 1.93 3.15 26.35
CA GLN A 86 2.26 1.89 25.66
C GLN A 86 3.29 2.07 24.54
N LEU A 87 3.59 3.32 24.17
CA LEU A 87 4.64 3.58 23.18
C LEU A 87 6.02 3.32 23.78
N PRO A 88 6.96 2.81 22.97
CA PRO A 88 8.34 2.71 23.37
C PRO A 88 8.89 4.07 23.85
N PRO A 89 9.78 4.10 24.85
CA PRO A 89 10.38 5.36 25.33
C PRO A 89 11.08 6.17 24.24
N GLU A 90 11.60 5.48 23.23
CA GLU A 90 12.28 6.01 22.05
C GLU A 90 11.30 6.46 20.94
N ALA A 91 9.99 6.29 21.11
CA ALA A 91 9.01 6.80 20.15
C ALA A 91 9.02 8.33 20.13
N HIS A 92 8.83 8.89 18.96
CA HIS A 92 8.77 10.33 18.75
C HIS A 92 7.37 10.74 18.27
N LEU A 93 6.97 11.94 18.64
CA LEU A 93 5.77 12.60 18.16
C LEU A 93 6.20 13.82 17.37
N LEU A 94 5.82 13.86 16.09
CA LEU A 94 6.04 15.00 15.22
C LEU A 94 4.70 15.65 14.90
N ARG A 95 4.56 16.91 15.25
CA ARG A 95 3.47 17.76 14.82
C ARG A 95 4.05 18.91 14.01
N PHE A 96 3.35 19.31 12.97
CA PHE A 96 3.75 20.47 12.21
C PHE A 96 2.56 21.41 11.98
N GLN A 97 2.87 22.69 11.93
CA GLN A 97 1.96 23.75 11.57
C GLN A 97 2.70 24.68 10.62
N GLY A 98 2.00 25.22 9.65
CA GLY A 98 2.62 26.12 8.72
C GLY A 98 1.63 26.76 7.79
N ARG A 99 2.15 27.66 6.97
CA ARG A 99 1.36 28.31 5.92
C ARG A 99 2.24 28.64 4.73
N ARG A 100 1.61 28.75 3.61
CA ARG A 100 2.20 29.29 2.40
C ARG A 100 2.09 30.81 2.44
N GLU A 101 3.18 31.50 2.17
CA GLU A 101 3.23 32.95 1.99
C GLU A 101 3.79 33.22 0.59
N GLU A 102 2.91 33.31 -0.40
CA GLU A 102 3.28 33.32 -1.84
C GLU A 102 4.09 32.06 -2.20
N ASN A 103 5.41 32.21 -2.44
CA ASN A 103 6.30 31.09 -2.73
C ASN A 103 7.20 30.70 -1.53
N ARG A 104 6.89 31.20 -0.33
CA ARG A 104 7.63 30.94 0.90
C ARG A 104 6.91 29.93 1.78
N LEU A 105 7.67 29.17 2.53
CA LEU A 105 7.17 28.24 3.54
C LEU A 105 7.44 28.79 4.92
N ALA A 106 6.40 29.10 5.68
CA ALA A 106 6.49 29.31 7.11
C ALA A 106 6.09 28.00 7.82
N LEU A 107 7.00 27.40 8.55
CA LEU A 107 6.80 26.07 9.14
C LEU A 107 7.24 26.07 10.60
N ILE A 108 6.35 25.60 11.47
CA ILE A 108 6.62 25.27 12.87
C ILE A 108 6.58 23.75 13.01
N LEU A 109 7.65 23.18 13.51
CA LEU A 109 7.74 21.76 13.82
C LEU A 109 7.85 21.58 15.33
N GLU A 110 6.91 20.84 15.87
CA GLU A 110 6.93 20.41 17.27
C GLU A 110 7.38 18.95 17.31
N TRP A 111 8.57 18.73 17.86
CA TRP A 111 9.14 17.40 18.02
C TRP A 111 9.24 17.05 19.50
N THR A 112 8.63 15.95 19.91
CA THR A 112 8.63 15.55 21.32
C THR A 112 8.74 14.03 21.47
N THR A 113 8.96 13.57 22.68
CA THR A 113 8.84 12.17 23.08
C THR A 113 7.71 12.03 24.11
N PRO A 114 7.18 10.82 24.38
CA PRO A 114 6.18 10.63 25.43
C PRO A 114 6.63 11.17 26.79
N ALA A 115 7.93 11.08 27.12
CA ALA A 115 8.50 11.62 28.33
C ALA A 115 8.51 13.15 28.35
N ARG A 116 8.92 13.80 27.26
CA ARG A 116 8.97 15.28 27.13
C ARG A 116 7.56 15.89 27.02
N LEU A 117 6.63 15.18 26.37
CA LEU A 117 5.24 15.65 26.33
C LEU A 117 4.66 15.81 27.73
N ARG A 118 5.05 14.92 28.67
CA ARG A 118 4.66 15.01 30.08
C ARG A 118 5.34 16.17 30.81
N SER A 119 6.53 16.56 30.40
CA SER A 119 7.29 17.69 30.97
C SER A 119 6.93 19.04 30.36
N GLY A 120 6.11 19.07 29.29
CA GLY A 120 5.69 20.30 28.60
C GLY A 120 6.80 21.02 27.83
N GLN A 121 7.88 20.33 27.46
CA GLN A 121 9.00 20.91 26.72
C GLN A 121 9.18 20.23 25.34
N PRO A 122 8.37 20.56 24.33
CA PRO A 122 8.62 20.11 22.96
C PRO A 122 9.87 20.82 22.39
N TRP A 123 10.52 20.15 21.45
CA TRP A 123 11.50 20.84 20.60
C TRP A 123 10.73 21.57 19.49
N ILE A 124 10.98 22.87 19.34
CA ILE A 124 10.31 23.70 18.34
C ILE A 124 11.37 24.24 17.38
N GLN A 125 11.13 24.08 16.09
CA GLN A 125 11.92 24.68 15.03
C GLN A 125 11.03 25.59 14.19
N GLU A 126 11.30 26.88 14.21
CA GLU A 126 10.64 27.85 13.36
C GLU A 126 11.44 28.09 12.08
N ALA A 127 10.76 28.12 10.94
CA ALA A 127 11.33 28.51 9.67
C ALA A 127 11.27 30.03 9.52
N GLY A 128 12.43 30.65 9.27
CA GLY A 128 12.52 32.09 9.10
C GLY A 128 11.85 32.62 7.83
N PRO A 129 11.29 33.83 7.84
CA PRO A 129 10.83 34.47 6.63
C PRO A 129 12.00 34.74 5.66
N GLY A 130 11.80 34.43 4.39
CA GLY A 130 12.76 34.75 3.32
C GLY A 130 13.53 33.57 2.73
N GLU A 131 13.47 32.42 3.38
CA GLU A 131 14.09 31.18 2.86
C GLU A 131 13.19 30.53 1.81
N SER A 132 13.81 29.87 0.82
CA SER A 132 13.05 29.00 -0.10
C SER A 132 12.53 27.78 0.63
N PRO A 133 11.43 27.13 0.18
CA PRO A 133 10.93 25.91 0.82
C PRO A 133 11.99 24.80 0.91
N TRP A 134 12.88 24.70 -0.04
CA TRP A 134 13.97 23.73 -0.02
C TRP A 134 14.98 24.03 1.10
N GLU A 135 15.39 25.30 1.26
CA GLU A 135 16.31 25.71 2.33
C GLU A 135 15.72 25.48 3.72
N VAL A 136 14.42 25.79 3.88
CA VAL A 136 13.68 25.49 5.10
C VAL A 136 13.73 24.00 5.42
N MET A 137 13.37 23.16 4.44
CA MET A 137 13.34 21.72 4.63
C MET A 137 14.75 21.14 4.88
N ASP A 138 15.77 21.57 4.14
CA ASP A 138 17.16 21.12 4.36
C ASP A 138 17.67 21.51 5.76
N ARG A 139 17.36 22.73 6.22
CA ARG A 139 17.71 23.17 7.58
C ARG A 139 16.98 22.35 8.64
N VAL A 140 15.68 22.14 8.47
CA VAL A 140 14.87 21.30 9.38
C VAL A 140 15.44 19.89 9.47
N LEU A 141 15.73 19.26 8.33
CA LEU A 141 16.27 17.91 8.27
C LEU A 141 17.66 17.79 8.93
N ARG A 142 18.51 18.81 8.80
CA ARG A 142 19.83 18.83 9.45
C ARG A 142 19.75 18.92 10.98
N HIS A 143 18.70 19.53 11.50
CA HIS A 143 18.50 19.74 12.93
C HIS A 143 17.53 18.75 13.57
N TRP A 144 17.09 17.75 12.81
CA TRP A 144 16.23 16.71 13.38
C TRP A 144 16.90 15.97 14.54
N PRO A 145 16.13 15.60 15.57
CA PRO A 145 16.64 14.81 16.68
C PRO A 145 17.10 13.41 16.30
N LEU A 146 16.66 12.91 15.12
CA LEU A 146 17.07 11.61 14.58
C LEU A 146 18.31 11.75 13.70
N PRO A 147 19.27 10.83 13.82
CA PRO A 147 20.45 10.83 12.96
C PRO A 147 20.05 10.49 11.52
N LEU A 148 20.43 11.34 10.57
CA LEU A 148 20.25 11.04 9.16
C LEU A 148 21.27 9.98 8.74
N ARG A 149 20.78 8.84 8.25
CA ARG A 149 21.60 7.73 7.75
C ARG A 149 22.01 7.93 6.29
N HIS A 150 21.27 8.76 5.57
CA HIS A 150 21.47 9.04 4.14
C HIS A 150 21.35 10.54 3.86
N ARG A 151 22.16 11.05 2.94
CA ARG A 151 22.11 12.44 2.46
C ARG A 151 21.47 12.46 1.07
N LEU A 152 20.17 12.25 1.01
CA LEU A 152 19.39 12.14 -0.22
C LEU A 152 18.32 13.25 -0.34
N GLN A 153 18.46 14.36 0.42
CA GLN A 153 17.48 15.45 0.44
C GLN A 153 17.23 15.99 -0.98
N ASP A 154 18.29 16.17 -1.77
CA ASP A 154 18.24 16.64 -3.15
C ASP A 154 17.50 15.66 -4.09
N ARG A 155 17.29 14.41 -3.63
CA ARG A 155 16.54 13.40 -4.38
C ARG A 155 15.07 13.31 -3.98
N LEU A 156 14.68 13.92 -2.87
CA LEU A 156 13.32 13.87 -2.32
C LEU A 156 12.59 15.19 -2.44
N ILE A 157 13.28 16.33 -2.41
CA ILE A 157 12.70 17.66 -2.29
C ILE A 157 13.07 18.50 -3.50
N PRO A 158 12.09 19.01 -4.26
CA PRO A 158 12.35 19.93 -5.37
C PRO A 158 13.04 21.19 -4.89
N ARG A 159 14.00 21.70 -5.66
CA ARG A 159 14.73 22.92 -5.29
C ARG A 159 13.97 24.20 -5.57
N ALA A 160 13.24 24.23 -6.68
CA ALA A 160 12.47 25.40 -7.07
C ALA A 160 11.17 25.52 -6.26
N ALA A 161 10.91 26.70 -5.68
CA ALA A 161 9.72 26.94 -4.87
C ALA A 161 8.39 26.62 -5.59
N PRO A 162 8.15 26.99 -6.86
CA PRO A 162 6.95 26.60 -7.58
C PRO A 162 6.79 25.07 -7.70
N HIS A 163 7.89 24.35 -7.93
CA HIS A 163 7.88 22.88 -8.01
C HIS A 163 7.61 22.21 -6.66
N PHE A 164 8.10 22.79 -5.58
CA PHE A 164 7.79 22.32 -4.23
C PHE A 164 6.30 22.38 -3.93
N TRP A 165 5.65 23.49 -4.22
CA TRP A 165 4.20 23.65 -4.01
C TRP A 165 3.40 22.74 -4.92
N LEU A 166 3.78 22.61 -6.18
CA LEU A 166 3.14 21.71 -7.13
C LEU A 166 3.27 20.24 -6.68
N LEU A 167 4.40 19.86 -6.08
CA LEU A 167 4.58 18.54 -5.47
C LEU A 167 3.60 18.33 -4.33
N LEU A 168 3.50 19.28 -3.38
CA LEU A 168 2.60 19.15 -2.23
C LEU A 168 1.14 19.06 -2.66
N GLU A 169 0.73 19.86 -3.64
CA GLU A 169 -0.61 19.76 -4.23
C GLU A 169 -0.86 18.35 -4.79
N GLY A 170 0.07 17.82 -5.58
CA GLY A 170 -0.03 16.46 -6.12
C GLY A 170 -0.08 15.38 -5.03
N LEU A 171 0.77 15.50 -4.01
CA LEU A 171 0.80 14.57 -2.88
C LEU A 171 -0.45 14.65 -1.98
N SER A 172 -1.23 15.74 -2.04
CA SER A 172 -2.47 15.92 -1.30
C SER A 172 -3.68 15.27 -1.96
N ILE A 173 -3.59 14.89 -3.25
CA ILE A 173 -4.71 14.33 -4.00
C ILE A 173 -5.05 12.93 -3.49
N ARG A 174 -6.33 12.69 -3.19
CA ARG A 174 -6.83 11.43 -2.65
C ARG A 174 -7.80 10.69 -3.57
N ASP A 175 -8.37 11.35 -4.58
CA ASP A 175 -9.34 10.77 -5.50
C ASP A 175 -8.79 10.63 -6.93
N ASP A 176 -9.24 9.60 -7.65
CA ASP A 176 -8.74 9.25 -8.97
C ASP A 176 -9.10 10.27 -10.07
N PRO A 177 -10.32 10.86 -10.08
CA PRO A 177 -10.65 11.91 -11.04
C PRO A 177 -9.76 13.15 -10.92
N THR A 178 -9.46 13.60 -9.69
CA THR A 178 -8.56 14.74 -9.46
C THR A 178 -7.12 14.40 -9.84
N ALA A 179 -6.62 13.20 -9.50
CA ALA A 179 -5.30 12.73 -9.94
C ALA A 179 -5.19 12.75 -11.47
N THR A 180 -6.24 12.30 -12.17
CA THR A 180 -6.28 12.32 -13.64
C THR A 180 -6.24 13.74 -14.20
N ARG A 181 -6.94 14.70 -13.60
CA ARG A 181 -6.88 16.12 -14.00
C ARG A 181 -5.51 16.74 -13.75
N HIS A 182 -4.84 16.34 -12.68
CA HIS A 182 -3.52 16.86 -12.28
C HIS A 182 -2.35 16.22 -13.04
N LEU A 183 -2.60 15.25 -13.92
CA LEU A 183 -1.57 14.45 -14.58
C LEU A 183 -0.57 15.30 -15.40
N ALA A 184 -1.06 16.31 -16.13
CA ALA A 184 -0.19 17.20 -16.93
C ALA A 184 0.79 17.99 -16.06
N ALA A 185 0.31 18.49 -14.91
CA ALA A 185 1.14 19.21 -13.95
C ALA A 185 2.20 18.29 -13.31
N SER A 186 1.83 17.06 -12.95
CA SER A 186 2.79 16.07 -12.43
C SER A 186 3.83 15.65 -13.47
N GLN A 187 3.45 15.55 -14.74
CA GLN A 187 4.38 15.30 -15.85
C GLN A 187 5.39 16.44 -15.98
N GLN A 188 4.91 17.67 -16.01
CA GLN A 188 5.77 18.86 -16.07
C GLN A 188 6.73 18.93 -14.89
N LEU A 189 6.25 18.64 -13.67
CA LEU A 189 7.07 18.61 -12.46
C LEU A 189 8.20 17.58 -12.58
N ALA A 190 7.89 16.33 -12.95
CA ALA A 190 8.88 15.27 -13.07
C ALA A 190 9.94 15.55 -14.16
N GLU A 191 9.54 16.21 -15.24
CA GLU A 191 10.44 16.65 -16.33
C GLU A 191 11.33 17.83 -15.92
N SER A 192 10.80 18.76 -15.13
CA SER A 192 11.54 19.92 -14.63
C SER A 192 12.50 19.59 -13.48
N GLU A 193 12.17 18.53 -12.70
CA GLU A 193 12.97 18.05 -11.56
C GLU A 193 13.39 16.57 -11.77
N PRO A 194 14.18 16.28 -12.83
CA PRO A 194 14.46 14.89 -13.23
C PRO A 194 15.25 14.08 -12.19
N GLY A 195 15.89 14.77 -11.24
CA GLY A 195 16.59 14.17 -10.10
C GLY A 195 15.73 13.92 -8.86
N CYS A 196 14.45 14.32 -8.87
CA CYS A 196 13.56 14.24 -7.70
C CYS A 196 12.70 12.97 -7.73
N ALA A 197 12.99 12.00 -6.85
CA ALA A 197 12.27 10.73 -6.80
C ALA A 197 10.81 10.89 -6.38
N THR A 198 10.49 11.84 -5.49
CA THR A 198 9.11 12.14 -5.07
C THR A 198 8.28 12.68 -6.22
N ALA A 199 8.85 13.51 -7.11
CA ALA A 199 8.16 14.00 -8.30
C ALA A 199 7.82 12.86 -9.27
N TRP A 200 8.75 11.95 -9.53
CA TRP A 200 8.51 10.76 -10.34
C TRP A 200 7.50 9.81 -9.69
N THR A 201 7.53 9.68 -8.36
CA THR A 201 6.55 8.86 -7.63
C THR A 201 5.14 9.46 -7.70
N ALA A 202 5.00 10.79 -7.56
CA ALA A 202 3.72 11.47 -7.71
C ALA A 202 3.16 11.31 -9.13
N LEU A 203 4.02 11.44 -10.16
CA LEU A 203 3.62 11.15 -11.54
C LEU A 203 3.17 9.70 -11.71
N GLY A 204 3.93 8.74 -11.17
CA GLY A 204 3.59 7.32 -11.21
C GLY A 204 2.24 7.01 -10.55
N ASP A 205 1.97 7.61 -9.38
CA ASP A 205 0.69 7.49 -8.66
C ASP A 205 -0.47 8.05 -9.51
N HIS A 206 -0.34 9.25 -10.06
CA HIS A 206 -1.40 9.86 -10.87
C HIS A 206 -1.65 9.10 -12.20
N LEU A 207 -0.60 8.57 -12.81
CA LEU A 207 -0.73 7.69 -13.98
C LEU A 207 -1.46 6.39 -13.61
N TYR A 208 -1.07 5.74 -12.49
CA TYR A 208 -1.70 4.52 -12.00
C TYR A 208 -3.19 4.73 -11.69
N ARG A 209 -3.54 5.80 -10.96
CA ARG A 209 -4.94 6.17 -10.70
C ARG A 209 -5.72 6.44 -11.98
N SER A 210 -5.07 7.01 -13.00
CA SER A 210 -5.71 7.24 -14.30
C SER A 210 -6.06 5.94 -15.02
N LEU A 211 -5.34 4.82 -14.75
CA LEU A 211 -5.66 3.50 -15.32
C LEU A 211 -6.98 2.92 -14.78
N TRP A 212 -7.40 3.35 -13.58
CA TRP A 212 -8.65 2.92 -12.96
C TRP A 212 -9.90 3.60 -13.51
N VAL A 213 -9.75 4.80 -14.08
CA VAL A 213 -10.90 5.63 -14.50
C VAL A 213 -10.97 5.86 -16.00
N LYS A 214 -9.88 5.60 -16.74
CA LYS A 214 -9.84 5.79 -18.19
C LYS A 214 -10.12 4.49 -18.93
N PRO A 215 -10.93 4.55 -20.03
CA PRO A 215 -11.07 3.43 -20.96
C PRO A 215 -9.71 2.99 -21.51
N GLU A 216 -9.60 1.72 -21.89
CA GLU A 216 -8.36 1.16 -22.44
C GLU A 216 -7.86 1.92 -23.66
N GLU A 217 -8.74 2.35 -24.55
CA GLU A 217 -8.42 3.13 -25.76
C GLU A 217 -7.73 4.46 -25.44
N ALA A 218 -8.19 5.15 -24.38
CA ALA A 218 -7.57 6.39 -23.91
C ALA A 218 -6.30 6.16 -23.09
N GLY A 219 -6.06 4.92 -22.66
CA GLY A 219 -4.96 4.48 -21.82
C GLY A 219 -3.76 3.91 -22.57
N ILE A 220 -3.75 3.92 -23.91
CA ILE A 220 -2.62 3.42 -24.70
C ILE A 220 -1.32 4.07 -24.24
N GLY A 221 -0.34 3.23 -23.85
CA GLY A 221 0.95 3.66 -23.34
C GLY A 221 0.97 4.16 -21.89
N LEU A 222 -0.18 4.34 -21.20
CA LEU A 222 -0.20 4.75 -19.80
C LEU A 222 0.51 3.73 -18.90
N ASN A 223 0.24 2.44 -19.08
CA ASN A 223 0.90 1.38 -18.32
C ASN A 223 2.43 1.48 -18.42
N SER A 224 2.98 1.60 -19.62
CA SER A 224 4.43 1.77 -19.83
C SER A 224 4.98 3.07 -19.25
N ARG A 225 4.19 4.16 -19.27
CA ARG A 225 4.58 5.44 -18.65
C ARG A 225 4.60 5.32 -17.12
N THR A 226 3.61 4.65 -16.54
CA THR A 226 3.54 4.39 -15.11
C THR A 226 4.75 3.59 -14.64
N HIS A 227 5.06 2.49 -15.33
CA HIS A 227 6.27 1.71 -15.07
C HIS A 227 7.53 2.58 -15.09
N ARG A 228 7.73 3.35 -16.15
CA ARG A 228 8.93 4.21 -16.29
C ARG A 228 9.02 5.26 -15.17
N ALA A 229 7.90 5.82 -14.74
CA ALA A 229 7.90 6.80 -13.66
C ALA A 229 8.36 6.17 -12.33
N PHE A 230 7.80 5.01 -11.95
CA PHE A 230 8.22 4.30 -10.75
C PHE A 230 9.65 3.76 -10.83
N GLU A 231 10.05 3.21 -11.97
CA GLU A 231 11.42 2.76 -12.23
C GLU A 231 12.42 3.91 -12.07
N LYS A 232 12.09 5.10 -12.61
CA LYS A 232 12.93 6.29 -12.45
C LYS A 232 13.06 6.71 -10.99
N ALA A 233 11.95 6.72 -10.23
CA ALA A 233 11.97 7.00 -8.80
C ALA A 233 12.84 5.99 -8.03
N HIS A 234 12.69 4.70 -8.33
CA HIS A 234 13.45 3.62 -7.71
C HIS A 234 14.95 3.70 -8.03
N ASN A 235 15.32 4.05 -9.26
CA ASN A 235 16.73 4.23 -9.67
C ASN A 235 17.39 5.44 -8.98
N LEU A 236 16.62 6.49 -8.71
CA LEU A 236 17.10 7.66 -7.96
C LEU A 236 17.30 7.36 -6.47
N VAL A 237 16.38 6.60 -5.87
CA VAL A 237 16.41 6.21 -4.46
C VAL A 237 16.06 4.71 -4.34
N PRO A 238 17.05 3.82 -4.36
CA PRO A 238 16.81 2.37 -4.23
C PRO A 238 16.04 2.03 -2.95
N GLY A 239 15.02 1.21 -3.10
CA GLY A 239 14.14 0.83 -2.00
C GLY A 239 13.31 2.00 -1.44
N TYR A 240 13.05 3.03 -2.23
CA TYR A 240 12.15 4.12 -1.84
C TYR A 240 10.76 3.55 -1.51
N PRO A 241 10.32 3.62 -0.24
CA PRO A 241 9.18 2.86 0.24
C PRO A 241 7.90 3.13 -0.54
N ARG A 242 7.53 4.42 -0.66
CA ARG A 242 6.31 4.82 -1.33
C ARG A 242 6.28 4.44 -2.81
N ALA A 243 7.37 4.71 -3.54
CA ALA A 243 7.47 4.31 -4.95
C ALA A 243 7.36 2.79 -5.10
N THR A 244 8.06 2.04 -4.26
CA THR A 244 8.05 0.58 -4.25
C THR A 244 6.66 0.03 -3.96
N PHE A 245 5.98 0.56 -2.94
CA PHE A 245 4.63 0.16 -2.57
C PHE A 245 3.64 0.39 -3.72
N LEU A 246 3.54 1.61 -4.24
CA LEU A 246 2.63 1.95 -5.33
C LEU A 246 2.93 1.17 -6.60
N TRP A 247 4.21 1.01 -6.94
CA TRP A 247 4.59 0.18 -8.09
C TRP A 247 4.21 -1.29 -7.91
N SER A 248 4.34 -1.82 -6.69
CA SER A 248 3.93 -3.19 -6.37
C SER A 248 2.42 -3.40 -6.50
N LEU A 249 1.61 -2.41 -6.12
CA LEU A 249 0.16 -2.46 -6.35
C LEU A 249 -0.16 -2.55 -7.85
N MET A 250 0.38 -1.61 -8.64
CA MET A 250 0.19 -1.61 -10.09
C MET A 250 0.64 -2.93 -10.76
N LEU A 251 1.80 -3.47 -10.35
CA LEU A 251 2.29 -4.75 -10.85
C LEU A 251 1.34 -5.90 -10.50
N THR A 252 0.78 -5.88 -9.30
CA THR A 252 -0.19 -6.88 -8.83
C THR A 252 -1.48 -6.82 -9.66
N ASP A 253 -2.03 -5.62 -9.84
CA ASP A 253 -3.28 -5.38 -10.57
C ASP A 253 -3.16 -5.63 -12.08
N THR A 254 -1.94 -5.65 -12.60
CA THR A 254 -1.64 -6.02 -13.98
C THR A 254 -1.18 -7.47 -14.14
N GLY A 255 -1.32 -8.30 -13.10
CA GLY A 255 -1.03 -9.74 -13.15
C GLY A 255 0.45 -10.09 -13.00
N ASN A 256 1.30 -9.13 -12.61
CA ASN A 256 2.76 -9.31 -12.51
C ASN A 256 3.24 -9.47 -11.06
N GLN A 257 2.56 -10.33 -10.28
CA GLN A 257 2.81 -10.54 -8.85
C GLN A 257 4.25 -10.99 -8.54
N SER A 258 4.85 -11.79 -9.43
CA SER A 258 6.22 -12.23 -9.23
C SER A 258 7.21 -11.06 -9.15
N HIS A 259 7.04 -10.06 -10.03
CA HIS A 259 7.85 -8.85 -10.00
C HIS A 259 7.52 -7.98 -8.78
N ALA A 260 6.24 -7.83 -8.44
CA ALA A 260 5.81 -7.10 -7.24
C ALA A 260 6.46 -7.67 -5.96
N LEU A 261 6.37 -8.99 -5.77
CA LEU A 261 6.93 -9.66 -4.60
C LEU A 261 8.46 -9.57 -4.55
N LYS A 262 9.15 -9.66 -5.69
CA LYS A 262 10.60 -9.47 -5.76
C LYS A 262 10.99 -8.05 -5.38
N LEU A 263 10.33 -7.05 -5.93
CA LEU A 263 10.57 -5.63 -5.66
C LEU A 263 10.39 -5.32 -4.16
N LEU A 264 9.29 -5.80 -3.57
CA LEU A 264 8.99 -5.64 -2.14
C LEU A 264 10.02 -6.34 -1.25
N LYS A 265 10.40 -7.56 -1.58
CA LYS A 265 11.42 -8.33 -0.85
C LYS A 265 12.77 -7.59 -0.83
N ASP A 266 13.18 -7.04 -1.96
CA ASP A 266 14.44 -6.29 -2.06
C ASP A 266 14.36 -4.97 -1.26
N ALA A 267 13.22 -4.28 -1.29
CA ALA A 267 13.01 -3.06 -0.50
C ALA A 267 12.97 -3.33 1.01
N ILE A 268 12.35 -4.42 1.48
CA ILE A 268 12.32 -4.78 2.90
C ILE A 268 13.73 -5.06 3.44
N ARG A 269 14.62 -5.65 2.65
CA ARG A 269 16.01 -5.85 3.07
C ARG A 269 16.73 -4.53 3.35
N LEU A 270 16.40 -3.49 2.60
CA LEU A 270 16.97 -2.15 2.79
C LEU A 270 16.26 -1.38 3.91
N ARG A 271 14.95 -1.61 4.08
CA ARG A 271 14.07 -0.81 4.95
C ARG A 271 13.06 -1.70 5.71
N PRO A 272 13.52 -2.54 6.64
CA PRO A 272 12.66 -3.51 7.33
C PRO A 272 11.68 -2.87 8.32
N GLY A 273 11.82 -1.56 8.59
CA GLY A 273 10.94 -0.79 9.47
C GLY A 273 9.76 -0.12 8.76
N THR A 274 9.59 -0.28 7.44
CA THR A 274 8.52 0.41 6.69
C THR A 274 7.24 -0.41 6.62
N PRO A 275 6.14 0.01 7.27
CA PRO A 275 4.90 -0.77 7.34
C PRO A 275 4.24 -1.03 5.99
N ASP A 276 4.27 -0.06 5.07
CA ASP A 276 3.57 -0.15 3.79
C ASP A 276 4.19 -1.18 2.83
N LEU A 277 5.48 -1.48 2.98
CA LEU A 277 6.09 -2.57 2.22
C LEU A 277 5.50 -3.94 2.58
N TYR A 278 5.16 -4.15 3.86
CA TYR A 278 4.48 -5.37 4.31
C TYR A 278 3.02 -5.41 3.88
N LEU A 279 2.36 -4.24 3.78
CA LEU A 279 1.02 -4.16 3.20
C LEU A 279 1.04 -4.55 1.72
N GLY A 280 2.04 -4.09 0.96
CA GLY A 280 2.25 -4.50 -0.43
C GLY A 280 2.43 -6.02 -0.57
N ILE A 281 3.22 -6.65 0.34
CA ILE A 281 3.36 -8.13 0.37
C ILE A 281 2.02 -8.80 0.67
N ALA A 282 1.27 -8.29 1.63
CA ALA A 282 -0.05 -8.86 1.96
C ALA A 282 -0.98 -8.80 0.75
N TYR A 283 -1.00 -7.67 0.05
CA TYR A 283 -1.80 -7.49 -1.16
C TYR A 283 -1.39 -8.44 -2.28
N ALA A 284 -0.12 -8.43 -2.70
CA ALA A 284 0.38 -9.31 -3.75
C ALA A 284 0.29 -10.80 -3.36
N GLY A 285 0.50 -11.11 -2.08
CA GLY A 285 0.42 -12.47 -1.54
C GLY A 285 -1.02 -13.01 -1.56
N ARG A 286 -2.01 -12.23 -1.11
CA ARG A 286 -3.40 -12.69 -1.08
C ARG A 286 -3.96 -12.90 -2.50
N THR A 287 -3.67 -11.99 -3.41
CA THR A 287 -4.14 -12.12 -4.81
C THR A 287 -3.48 -13.31 -5.52
N SER A 288 -2.31 -13.73 -5.07
CA SER A 288 -1.56 -14.89 -5.57
C SER A 288 -1.87 -16.20 -4.85
N GLY A 289 -2.66 -16.17 -3.77
CA GLY A 289 -2.92 -17.34 -2.91
C GLY A 289 -1.78 -17.70 -1.95
N LEU A 290 -0.77 -16.84 -1.78
CA LEU A 290 0.30 -16.99 -0.79
C LEU A 290 -0.16 -16.51 0.60
N LEU A 291 -1.30 -17.03 1.05
CA LEU A 291 -2.07 -16.50 2.17
C LEU A 291 -1.31 -16.49 3.50
N GLU A 292 -0.50 -17.53 3.78
CA GLU A 292 0.30 -17.57 5.01
C GLU A 292 1.41 -16.50 5.00
N GLY A 293 2.03 -16.24 3.84
CA GLY A 293 2.98 -15.15 3.66
C GLY A 293 2.31 -13.79 3.86
N ALA A 294 1.13 -13.59 3.30
CA ALA A 294 0.31 -12.39 3.47
C ALA A 294 -0.06 -12.16 4.95
N ARG A 295 -0.53 -13.20 5.65
CA ARG A 295 -0.86 -13.14 7.09
C ARG A 295 0.34 -12.73 7.95
N ARG A 296 1.52 -13.31 7.68
CA ARG A 296 2.77 -12.93 8.38
C ARG A 296 3.17 -11.49 8.11
N ALA A 297 3.02 -11.04 6.87
CA ALA A 297 3.28 -9.65 6.52
C ALA A 297 2.35 -8.69 7.26
N LEU A 298 1.04 -8.99 7.37
CA LEU A 298 0.09 -8.22 8.15
C LEU A 298 0.45 -8.19 9.64
N ALA A 299 0.82 -9.34 10.23
CA ALA A 299 1.26 -9.41 11.61
C ALA A 299 2.51 -8.55 11.85
N ARG A 300 3.47 -8.57 10.91
CA ARG A 300 4.66 -7.72 10.97
C ARG A 300 4.30 -6.25 10.85
N ARG A 301 3.46 -5.87 9.88
CA ARG A 301 2.94 -4.52 9.75
C ARG A 301 2.33 -4.04 11.07
N SER A 302 1.41 -4.82 11.65
CA SER A 302 0.78 -4.48 12.93
C SER A 302 1.78 -4.29 14.07
N SER A 303 2.84 -5.11 14.13
CA SER A 303 3.90 -4.95 15.13
C SER A 303 4.71 -3.65 14.96
N LEU A 304 4.85 -3.16 13.72
CA LEU A 304 5.56 -1.91 13.43
C LEU A 304 4.72 -0.69 13.79
N ILE A 305 3.45 -0.69 13.39
CA ILE A 305 2.57 0.45 13.61
C ILE A 305 2.02 0.54 15.05
N GLY A 306 1.89 -0.59 15.76
CA GLY A 306 1.39 -0.62 17.13
C GLY A 306 -0.13 -0.37 17.24
N PRO A 307 -0.67 -0.28 18.46
CA PRO A 307 -2.12 -0.23 18.70
C PRO A 307 -2.78 1.14 18.40
N THR A 308 -1.98 2.17 18.10
CA THR A 308 -2.45 3.56 17.99
C THR A 308 -2.90 3.96 16.58
N VAL A 309 -3.02 3.00 15.67
CA VAL A 309 -3.10 3.30 14.25
C VAL A 309 -4.49 3.54 13.76
N SER A 310 -4.63 4.68 13.09
CA SER A 310 -5.61 4.84 12.01
C SER A 310 -5.24 3.88 10.88
N PRO A 311 -6.14 3.01 10.42
CA PRO A 311 -5.87 2.24 9.21
C PRO A 311 -5.70 3.22 8.05
N SER A 312 -4.48 3.34 7.59
CA SER A 312 -4.15 4.04 6.35
C SER A 312 -4.47 3.19 5.11
N SER A 313 -5.18 2.08 5.28
CA SER A 313 -5.48 1.19 4.17
C SER A 313 -6.67 1.72 3.38
N TRP A 314 -6.46 1.98 2.13
CA TRP A 314 -7.47 2.36 1.15
C TRP A 314 -8.42 1.22 0.79
N PHE A 315 -8.15 0.04 1.30
CA PHE A 315 -8.91 -1.17 1.01
C PHE A 315 -9.04 -2.04 2.25
N ILE A 316 -10.12 -2.80 2.28
CA ILE A 316 -10.36 -3.79 3.31
C ILE A 316 -9.44 -4.99 3.07
N GLU A 317 -8.75 -5.43 4.12
CA GLU A 317 -7.82 -6.54 4.02
C GLU A 317 -8.55 -7.88 3.99
N THR A 318 -8.58 -8.52 2.83
CA THR A 318 -9.33 -9.77 2.58
C THR A 318 -8.50 -11.05 2.79
N THR A 319 -7.25 -10.95 3.25
CA THR A 319 -6.40 -12.14 3.52
C THR A 319 -7.06 -13.12 4.48
N TYR A 320 -7.65 -12.60 5.56
CA TYR A 320 -8.33 -13.44 6.56
C TYR A 320 -9.59 -14.11 5.99
N LEU A 321 -10.34 -13.38 5.14
CA LEU A 321 -11.48 -13.95 4.41
C LEU A 321 -11.06 -15.16 3.57
N TYR A 322 -9.97 -15.03 2.81
CA TYR A 322 -9.49 -16.10 1.93
C TYR A 322 -8.81 -17.24 2.67
N LEU A 323 -8.35 -17.02 3.90
CA LEU A 323 -7.93 -18.07 4.84
C LEU A 323 -9.11 -18.82 5.47
N GLY A 324 -10.33 -18.33 5.32
CA GLY A 324 -11.53 -18.86 6.00
C GLY A 324 -11.64 -18.42 7.46
N ASP A 325 -10.79 -17.50 7.93
CA ASP A 325 -10.83 -16.94 9.28
C ASP A 325 -11.85 -15.79 9.35
N GLN A 326 -13.13 -16.17 9.45
CA GLN A 326 -14.23 -15.22 9.49
C GLN A 326 -14.20 -14.32 10.74
N ALA A 327 -13.65 -14.79 11.85
CA ALA A 327 -13.56 -14.02 13.09
C ALA A 327 -12.54 -12.86 12.90
N ALA A 328 -11.32 -13.16 12.46
CA ALA A 328 -10.32 -12.14 12.20
C ALA A 328 -10.75 -11.17 11.09
N PHE A 329 -11.47 -11.67 10.07
CA PHE A 329 -12.03 -10.79 9.04
C PHE A 329 -13.13 -9.86 9.60
N GLY A 330 -13.96 -10.37 10.51
CA GLY A 330 -14.96 -9.57 11.22
C GLY A 330 -14.33 -8.44 12.07
N GLU A 331 -13.22 -8.70 12.74
CA GLU A 331 -12.45 -7.70 13.50
C GLU A 331 -11.87 -6.63 12.56
N GLU A 332 -11.37 -7.02 11.39
CA GLU A 332 -10.89 -6.09 10.36
C GLU A 332 -12.01 -5.16 9.88
N LEU A 333 -13.19 -5.72 9.59
CA LEU A 333 -14.37 -4.93 9.20
C LEU A 333 -14.88 -4.02 10.31
N ALA A 334 -14.80 -4.44 11.56
CA ALA A 334 -15.17 -3.61 12.70
C ALA A 334 -14.23 -2.40 12.82
N ARG A 335 -12.91 -2.61 12.66
CA ARG A 335 -11.93 -1.53 12.66
C ARG A 335 -12.13 -0.56 11.49
N ALA A 336 -12.32 -1.07 10.27
CA ALA A 336 -12.61 -0.24 9.11
C ALA A 336 -13.91 0.56 9.30
N GLY A 337 -14.95 -0.07 9.83
CA GLY A 337 -16.25 0.56 10.06
C GLY A 337 -16.27 1.64 11.14
N MET A 338 -15.29 1.69 12.03
CA MET A 338 -15.13 2.80 12.98
C MET A 338 -14.63 4.09 12.29
N LEU A 339 -13.99 3.94 11.14
CA LEU A 339 -13.38 5.06 10.42
C LEU A 339 -14.25 5.53 9.25
N HIS A 340 -14.83 4.57 8.53
CA HIS A 340 -15.60 4.80 7.31
C HIS A 340 -16.86 3.94 7.30
N GLN A 341 -17.98 4.54 7.00
CA GLN A 341 -19.25 3.85 6.73
C GLN A 341 -19.56 3.95 5.23
N ASP A 342 -18.63 3.48 4.41
CA ASP A 342 -18.72 3.54 2.96
C ASP A 342 -19.30 2.24 2.34
N ALA A 343 -19.51 2.26 1.03
CA ALA A 343 -20.07 1.12 0.29
C ALA A 343 -19.19 -0.14 0.42
N SER A 344 -17.87 0.00 0.52
CA SER A 344 -16.96 -1.14 0.62
C SER A 344 -17.09 -1.88 1.95
N VAL A 345 -17.16 -1.14 3.05
CA VAL A 345 -17.39 -1.70 4.40
C VAL A 345 -18.74 -2.38 4.48
N LEU A 346 -19.80 -1.73 3.95
CA LEU A 346 -21.13 -2.29 3.96
C LEU A 346 -21.24 -3.54 3.07
N PHE A 347 -20.60 -3.53 1.89
CA PHE A 347 -20.53 -4.71 1.03
C PHE A 347 -19.90 -5.90 1.77
N TYR A 348 -18.70 -5.72 2.34
CA TYR A 348 -18.02 -6.83 3.00
C TYR A 348 -18.67 -7.27 4.32
N LYS A 349 -19.35 -6.37 5.04
CA LYS A 349 -20.20 -6.77 6.18
C LYS A 349 -21.37 -7.64 5.74
N GLY A 350 -22.06 -7.24 4.67
CA GLY A 350 -23.17 -8.04 4.09
C GLY A 350 -22.66 -9.35 3.48
N TYR A 351 -21.50 -9.33 2.84
CA TYR A 351 -20.85 -10.51 2.28
C TYR A 351 -20.48 -11.52 3.39
N LEU A 352 -19.89 -11.08 4.50
CA LEU A 352 -19.57 -11.91 5.66
C LEU A 352 -20.86 -12.48 6.29
N ALA A 353 -21.90 -11.66 6.46
CA ALA A 353 -23.20 -12.12 6.97
C ALA A 353 -23.80 -13.20 6.07
N LEU A 354 -23.65 -13.06 4.73
CA LEU A 354 -24.12 -14.07 3.79
C LEU A 354 -23.33 -15.38 3.89
N LEU A 355 -22.01 -15.32 4.07
CA LEU A 355 -21.16 -16.49 4.36
C LEU A 355 -21.57 -17.22 5.63
N GLN A 356 -22.07 -16.49 6.62
CA GLN A 356 -22.55 -17.01 7.90
C GLN A 356 -24.01 -17.50 7.85
N GLY A 357 -24.66 -17.42 6.68
CA GLY A 357 -26.06 -17.78 6.50
C GLY A 357 -27.07 -16.76 7.05
N ASN A 358 -26.60 -15.59 7.53
CA ASN A 358 -27.44 -14.53 8.08
C ASN A 358 -27.99 -13.63 6.96
N ARG A 359 -28.94 -14.15 6.21
CA ARG A 359 -29.57 -13.43 5.08
C ARG A 359 -30.23 -12.08 5.47
N PRO A 360 -30.94 -11.95 6.63
CA PRO A 360 -31.52 -10.66 7.01
C PRO A 360 -30.47 -9.56 7.19
N GLN A 361 -29.39 -9.84 7.92
CA GLN A 361 -28.29 -8.89 8.12
C GLN A 361 -27.56 -8.59 6.80
N ALA A 362 -27.36 -9.60 5.95
CA ALA A 362 -26.78 -9.39 4.63
C ALA A 362 -27.62 -8.40 3.81
N LEU A 363 -28.96 -8.58 3.79
CA LEU A 363 -29.87 -7.70 3.07
C LEU A 363 -29.82 -6.26 3.61
N GLU A 364 -29.82 -6.09 4.93
CA GLU A 364 -29.71 -4.77 5.57
C GLU A 364 -28.44 -4.03 5.11
N CYS A 365 -27.28 -4.69 5.15
CA CYS A 365 -26.03 -4.12 4.70
C CYS A 365 -26.03 -3.78 3.21
N MET A 366 -26.58 -4.66 2.35
CA MET A 366 -26.65 -4.43 0.91
C MET A 366 -27.62 -3.31 0.55
N VAL A 367 -28.73 -3.15 1.27
CA VAL A 367 -29.65 -2.01 1.12
C VAL A 367 -28.94 -0.71 1.48
N ALA A 368 -28.28 -0.65 2.63
CA ALA A 368 -27.53 0.53 3.07
C ALA A 368 -26.42 0.88 2.08
N GLY A 369 -25.60 -0.10 1.65
CA GLY A 369 -24.47 0.11 0.74
C GLY A 369 -24.90 0.46 -0.70
N SER A 370 -26.15 0.17 -1.11
CA SER A 370 -26.69 0.49 -2.43
C SER A 370 -27.33 1.88 -2.54
N GLY A 371 -27.32 2.66 -1.46
CA GLY A 371 -27.96 3.98 -1.38
C GLY A 371 -27.36 5.01 -2.35
N PRO A 372 -28.13 6.06 -2.71
CA PRO A 372 -27.63 7.14 -3.54
C PRO A 372 -26.49 7.87 -2.80
N GLY A 373 -25.41 8.19 -3.52
CA GLY A 373 -24.26 8.90 -2.97
C GLY A 373 -23.27 8.02 -2.18
N MET A 374 -23.55 6.73 -2.02
CA MET A 374 -22.58 5.82 -1.40
C MET A 374 -21.33 5.64 -2.29
N GLU A 375 -20.17 5.82 -1.69
CA GLU A 375 -18.85 5.69 -2.34
C GLU A 375 -18.10 4.47 -1.75
N PRO A 376 -17.18 3.85 -2.49
CA PRO A 376 -16.94 4.06 -3.92
C PRO A 376 -18.03 3.38 -4.81
N PRO A 377 -18.31 3.93 -6.00
CA PRO A 377 -19.37 3.42 -6.90
C PRO A 377 -19.30 1.93 -7.17
N PRO A 378 -18.11 1.34 -7.43
CA PRO A 378 -18.04 -0.09 -7.69
C PRO A 378 -18.66 -0.96 -6.58
N PHE A 379 -18.38 -0.67 -5.31
CA PHE A 379 -18.97 -1.44 -4.19
C PHE A 379 -20.47 -1.16 -4.01
N ARG A 380 -20.89 0.08 -4.21
CA ARG A 380 -22.33 0.42 -4.26
C ARG A 380 -23.07 -0.41 -5.30
N ASP A 381 -22.49 -0.56 -6.48
CA ASP A 381 -23.10 -1.29 -7.59
C ASP A 381 -23.13 -2.80 -7.30
N LEU A 382 -22.09 -3.38 -6.70
CA LEU A 382 -22.16 -4.76 -6.20
C LEU A 382 -23.21 -4.91 -5.09
N CYS A 383 -23.34 -3.97 -4.16
CA CYS A 383 -24.42 -4.00 -3.16
C CYS A 383 -25.79 -4.09 -3.82
N ARG A 384 -26.05 -3.38 -4.93
CA ARG A 384 -27.30 -3.45 -5.70
C ARG A 384 -27.54 -4.85 -6.25
N VAL A 385 -26.51 -5.47 -6.83
CA VAL A 385 -26.60 -6.83 -7.39
C VAL A 385 -26.87 -7.87 -6.30
N TYR A 386 -26.13 -7.85 -5.20
CA TYR A 386 -26.34 -8.78 -4.09
C TYR A 386 -27.68 -8.54 -3.37
N ARG A 387 -28.15 -7.30 -3.30
CA ARG A 387 -29.50 -6.98 -2.84
C ARG A 387 -30.55 -7.64 -3.72
N ALA A 388 -30.45 -7.50 -5.04
CA ALA A 388 -31.39 -8.13 -5.98
C ALA A 388 -31.41 -9.66 -5.81
N TYR A 389 -30.25 -10.29 -5.62
CA TYR A 389 -30.15 -11.71 -5.30
C TYR A 389 -30.91 -12.07 -4.01
N LEU A 390 -30.67 -11.30 -2.93
CA LEU A 390 -31.28 -11.54 -1.61
C LEU A 390 -32.81 -11.33 -1.62
N GLU A 391 -33.31 -10.40 -2.45
CA GLU A 391 -34.75 -10.14 -2.68
C GLU A 391 -35.40 -11.13 -3.67
N GLY A 392 -34.63 -12.05 -4.26
CA GLY A 392 -35.14 -13.01 -5.27
C GLY A 392 -35.37 -12.41 -6.65
N LYS A 393 -34.90 -11.20 -6.92
CA LYS A 393 -35.02 -10.47 -8.20
C LYS A 393 -33.87 -10.80 -9.15
N LEU A 394 -33.75 -12.11 -9.50
CA LEU A 394 -32.56 -12.63 -10.20
C LEU A 394 -32.33 -11.98 -11.57
N GLU A 395 -33.39 -11.80 -12.38
CA GLU A 395 -33.28 -11.16 -13.70
C GLU A 395 -32.79 -9.70 -13.60
N GLN A 396 -33.30 -8.94 -12.61
CA GLN A 396 -32.85 -7.58 -12.35
C GLN A 396 -31.37 -7.57 -11.94
N GLY A 397 -30.94 -8.49 -11.07
CA GLY A 397 -29.57 -8.65 -10.65
C GLY A 397 -28.64 -8.95 -11.84
N LEU A 398 -29.04 -9.84 -12.73
CA LEU A 398 -28.31 -10.19 -13.97
C LEU A 398 -28.17 -8.99 -14.90
N LEU A 399 -29.25 -8.22 -15.10
CA LEU A 399 -29.15 -7.00 -15.93
C LEU A 399 -28.16 -5.99 -15.36
N GLN A 400 -28.26 -5.70 -14.07
CA GLN A 400 -27.35 -4.78 -13.37
C GLN A 400 -25.89 -5.27 -13.44
N LEU A 401 -25.66 -6.57 -13.25
CA LEU A 401 -24.30 -7.12 -13.28
C LEU A 401 -23.69 -7.05 -14.69
N ARG A 402 -24.48 -7.28 -15.74
CA ARG A 402 -24.02 -7.12 -17.13
C ARG A 402 -23.66 -5.68 -17.47
N GLU A 403 -24.41 -4.70 -16.97
CA GLU A 403 -24.05 -3.28 -17.12
C GLU A 403 -22.73 -2.95 -16.44
N ILE A 404 -22.52 -3.43 -15.22
CA ILE A 404 -21.25 -3.26 -14.47
C ILE A 404 -20.09 -3.89 -15.26
N ASP A 405 -20.23 -5.14 -15.67
CA ASP A 405 -19.22 -5.89 -16.41
C ASP A 405 -18.83 -5.19 -17.73
N GLN A 406 -19.81 -4.67 -18.49
CA GLN A 406 -19.57 -3.92 -19.72
C GLN A 406 -18.78 -2.63 -19.47
N LEU A 407 -19.07 -1.91 -18.37
CA LEU A 407 -18.38 -0.68 -18.02
C LEU A 407 -16.94 -0.98 -17.57
N ARG A 408 -16.77 -1.98 -16.73
CA ARG A 408 -15.45 -2.35 -16.17
C ARG A 408 -14.55 -3.03 -17.19
N GLY A 409 -15.11 -3.82 -18.10
CA GLY A 409 -14.38 -4.45 -19.20
C GLY A 409 -13.67 -3.45 -20.14
N LYS A 410 -14.09 -2.18 -20.11
CA LYS A 410 -13.44 -1.08 -20.85
C LYS A 410 -12.29 -0.44 -20.08
N LEU A 411 -12.12 -0.72 -18.79
CA LEU A 411 -11.05 -0.14 -17.97
C LEU A 411 -9.71 -0.80 -18.30
N ARG A 412 -8.64 -0.02 -18.22
CA ARG A 412 -7.28 -0.54 -18.43
C ARG A 412 -6.84 -1.49 -17.32
N ILE A 413 -7.26 -1.20 -16.09
CA ILE A 413 -7.10 -2.08 -14.94
C ILE A 413 -8.48 -2.35 -14.36
N PRO A 414 -9.16 -3.45 -14.77
CA PRO A 414 -10.47 -3.78 -14.23
C PRO A 414 -10.42 -4.39 -12.81
N ASP A 415 -9.23 -4.68 -12.27
CA ASP A 415 -8.98 -5.38 -11.02
C ASP A 415 -9.47 -6.83 -10.99
N GLY A 416 -8.52 -7.78 -10.94
CA GLY A 416 -8.83 -9.20 -10.98
C GLY A 416 -9.62 -9.69 -9.75
N GLU A 417 -9.36 -9.15 -8.56
CA GLU A 417 -10.12 -9.49 -7.34
C GLU A 417 -11.56 -9.02 -7.46
N TRP A 418 -11.77 -7.85 -8.04
CA TRP A 418 -13.10 -7.34 -8.32
C TRP A 418 -13.84 -8.20 -9.37
N THR A 419 -13.19 -8.50 -10.50
CA THR A 419 -13.78 -9.37 -11.53
C THR A 419 -14.14 -10.75 -10.97
N PHE A 420 -13.39 -11.23 -9.98
CA PHE A 420 -13.75 -12.45 -9.26
C PHE A 420 -15.06 -12.28 -8.45
N LYS A 421 -15.31 -11.12 -7.84
CA LYS A 421 -16.60 -10.85 -7.17
C LYS A 421 -17.78 -10.82 -8.15
N GLU A 422 -17.54 -10.38 -9.39
CA GLU A 422 -18.55 -10.49 -10.46
C GLU A 422 -18.81 -11.97 -10.81
N ALA A 423 -17.77 -12.82 -10.87
CA ALA A 423 -17.93 -14.25 -11.10
C ALA A 423 -18.78 -14.92 -10.00
N GLU A 424 -18.55 -14.59 -8.73
CA GLU A 424 -19.37 -15.04 -7.60
C GLU A 424 -20.84 -14.57 -7.74
N ALA A 425 -21.04 -13.32 -8.13
CA ALA A 425 -22.38 -12.75 -8.33
C ALA A 425 -23.13 -13.44 -9.49
N TYR A 426 -22.49 -13.68 -10.64
CA TYR A 426 -23.10 -14.47 -11.74
C TYR A 426 -23.45 -15.88 -11.28
N SER A 427 -22.58 -16.54 -10.54
CA SER A 427 -22.84 -17.87 -9.98
C SER A 427 -24.06 -17.87 -9.05
N LEU A 428 -24.19 -16.89 -8.16
CA LEU A 428 -25.35 -16.73 -7.26
C LEU A 428 -26.64 -16.47 -8.02
N LEU A 429 -26.58 -15.66 -9.08
CA LEU A 429 -27.73 -15.33 -9.93
C LEU A 429 -28.11 -16.43 -10.93
N GLY A 430 -27.29 -17.49 -11.03
CA GLY A 430 -27.57 -18.67 -11.83
C GLY A 430 -26.99 -18.68 -13.24
N ASP A 431 -26.24 -17.66 -13.63
CA ASP A 431 -25.54 -17.60 -14.93
C ASP A 431 -24.14 -18.19 -14.82
N ARG A 432 -24.07 -19.52 -14.96
CA ARG A 432 -22.83 -20.28 -14.81
C ARG A 432 -21.79 -19.93 -15.87
N ASP A 433 -22.20 -19.66 -17.08
CA ASP A 433 -21.31 -19.49 -18.22
C ASP A 433 -20.63 -18.11 -18.14
N LEU A 434 -21.37 -17.03 -17.87
CA LEU A 434 -20.80 -15.71 -17.59
C LEU A 434 -19.96 -15.72 -16.31
N GLY A 435 -20.38 -16.48 -15.29
CA GLY A 435 -19.58 -16.68 -14.07
C GLY A 435 -18.21 -17.32 -14.38
N MET A 436 -18.15 -18.31 -15.27
CA MET A 436 -16.91 -18.96 -15.68
C MET A 436 -16.01 -18.03 -16.50
N ASP A 437 -16.60 -17.23 -17.40
CA ASP A 437 -15.87 -16.23 -18.16
C ASP A 437 -15.24 -15.18 -17.25
N CYS A 438 -16.00 -14.65 -16.27
CA CYS A 438 -15.47 -13.71 -15.28
C CYS A 438 -14.38 -14.35 -14.42
N ALA A 439 -14.55 -15.59 -13.95
CA ALA A 439 -13.53 -16.31 -13.18
C ALA A 439 -12.23 -16.48 -13.97
N THR A 440 -12.34 -16.79 -15.27
CA THR A 440 -11.15 -16.90 -16.15
C THR A 440 -10.51 -15.55 -16.39
N ARG A 441 -11.28 -14.49 -16.62
CA ARG A 441 -10.77 -13.12 -16.75
C ARG A 441 -10.06 -12.65 -15.47
N ALA A 442 -10.66 -12.90 -14.31
CA ALA A 442 -10.05 -12.57 -13.01
C ALA A 442 -8.67 -13.21 -12.85
N PHE A 443 -8.53 -14.49 -13.24
CA PHE A 443 -7.23 -15.17 -13.25
C PHE A 443 -6.22 -14.49 -14.19
N VAL A 444 -6.62 -14.11 -15.40
CA VAL A 444 -5.77 -13.42 -16.37
C VAL A 444 -5.38 -12.03 -15.86
N GLN A 445 -6.29 -11.33 -15.18
CA GLN A 445 -6.08 -10.03 -14.57
C GLN A 445 -5.25 -10.05 -13.29
N GLY A 446 -4.84 -11.23 -12.81
CA GLY A 446 -3.91 -11.39 -11.71
C GLY A 446 -4.51 -11.97 -10.42
N PHE A 447 -5.81 -12.05 -10.27
CA PHE A 447 -6.38 -12.72 -9.11
C PHE A 447 -6.31 -14.25 -9.27
N SER A 448 -5.35 -14.86 -8.58
CA SER A 448 -5.04 -16.30 -8.70
C SER A 448 -5.01 -17.05 -7.37
N CYS A 449 -5.77 -16.58 -6.38
CA CYS A 449 -5.93 -17.24 -5.08
C CYS A 449 -6.68 -18.57 -5.23
N ALA A 450 -5.99 -19.65 -5.61
CA ALA A 450 -6.57 -20.97 -5.86
C ALA A 450 -7.43 -21.45 -4.68
N THR A 451 -6.98 -21.22 -3.44
CA THR A 451 -7.74 -21.56 -2.23
C THR A 451 -9.14 -20.96 -2.28
N TRP A 452 -9.28 -19.66 -2.56
CA TRP A 452 -10.59 -19.02 -2.55
C TRP A 452 -11.45 -19.40 -3.75
N TYR A 453 -10.87 -19.58 -4.94
CA TYR A 453 -11.59 -20.15 -6.08
C TYR A 453 -12.21 -21.52 -5.77
N GLU A 454 -11.49 -22.36 -5.02
CA GLU A 454 -11.94 -23.72 -4.68
C GLU A 454 -12.91 -23.76 -3.50
N THR A 455 -12.83 -22.81 -2.56
CA THR A 455 -13.59 -22.86 -1.30
C THR A 455 -14.73 -21.85 -1.19
N SER A 456 -14.76 -20.78 -1.99
CA SER A 456 -15.86 -19.83 -1.95
C SER A 456 -17.22 -20.51 -2.20
N PRO A 457 -18.19 -20.44 -1.27
CA PRO A 457 -19.50 -21.05 -1.48
C PRO A 457 -20.28 -20.37 -2.61
N PHE A 458 -19.94 -19.12 -2.93
CA PHE A 458 -20.63 -18.35 -3.97
C PHE A 458 -20.18 -18.70 -5.39
N LEU A 459 -19.14 -19.52 -5.55
CA LEU A 459 -18.64 -19.97 -6.84
C LEU A 459 -19.08 -21.41 -7.20
N GLU A 460 -20.01 -21.99 -6.44
CA GLU A 460 -20.41 -23.40 -6.58
C GLU A 460 -20.81 -23.77 -8.00
N LYS A 461 -21.70 -23.00 -8.63
CA LYS A 461 -22.17 -23.28 -10.00
C LYS A 461 -21.08 -23.14 -11.06
N VAL A 462 -20.14 -22.23 -10.87
CA VAL A 462 -18.98 -22.09 -11.76
C VAL A 462 -18.09 -23.32 -11.68
N ARG A 463 -17.94 -23.93 -10.49
CA ARG A 463 -17.15 -25.17 -10.34
C ARG A 463 -17.76 -26.39 -11.06
N GLU A 464 -19.03 -26.36 -11.41
CA GLU A 464 -19.70 -27.38 -12.22
C GLU A 464 -19.50 -27.18 -13.73
N HIS A 465 -18.90 -26.06 -14.15
CA HIS A 465 -18.69 -25.76 -15.56
C HIS A 465 -17.62 -26.68 -16.19
N PRO A 466 -17.79 -27.15 -17.45
CA PRO A 466 -16.84 -28.07 -18.12
C PRO A 466 -15.42 -27.53 -18.20
N GLN A 467 -15.20 -26.22 -18.24
CA GLN A 467 -13.87 -25.60 -18.29
C GLN A 467 -13.21 -25.46 -16.92
N TRP A 468 -13.94 -25.65 -15.81
CA TRP A 468 -13.42 -25.52 -14.46
C TRP A 468 -12.16 -26.34 -14.18
N PRO A 469 -12.02 -27.63 -14.59
CA PRO A 469 -10.79 -28.40 -14.33
C PRO A 469 -9.54 -27.77 -14.93
N MET A 470 -9.67 -27.11 -16.08
CA MET A 470 -8.55 -26.39 -16.72
C MET A 470 -8.16 -25.15 -15.93
N LEU A 471 -9.14 -24.31 -15.55
CA LEU A 471 -8.87 -23.11 -14.74
C LEU A 471 -8.26 -23.49 -13.40
N ARG A 472 -8.79 -24.49 -12.71
CA ARG A 472 -8.28 -24.99 -11.43
C ARG A 472 -6.82 -25.43 -11.53
N ARG A 473 -6.45 -26.15 -12.60
CA ARG A 473 -5.05 -26.56 -12.85
C ARG A 473 -4.16 -25.34 -13.00
N ASN A 474 -4.53 -24.38 -13.84
CA ASN A 474 -3.74 -23.16 -14.08
C ASN A 474 -3.55 -22.33 -12.79
N LEU A 475 -4.58 -22.22 -11.97
CA LEU A 475 -4.54 -21.56 -10.65
C LEU A 475 -3.51 -22.22 -9.74
N ARG A 476 -3.55 -23.56 -9.61
CA ARG A 476 -2.64 -24.31 -8.76
C ARG A 476 -1.19 -24.26 -9.26
N GLU A 477 -0.97 -24.35 -10.56
CA GLU A 477 0.35 -24.25 -11.16
C GLU A 477 0.96 -22.86 -10.90
N ARG A 478 0.22 -21.78 -11.12
CA ARG A 478 0.68 -20.42 -10.81
C ARG A 478 0.99 -20.24 -9.33
N GLN A 479 0.11 -20.69 -8.45
CA GLN A 479 0.32 -20.59 -7.00
C GLN A 479 1.55 -21.40 -6.56
N ALA A 480 1.75 -22.61 -7.06
CA ALA A 480 2.90 -23.45 -6.74
C ALA A 480 4.22 -22.82 -7.23
N MET A 481 4.24 -22.25 -8.43
CA MET A 481 5.39 -21.53 -8.97
C MET A 481 5.78 -20.34 -8.08
N LEU A 482 4.79 -19.53 -7.67
CA LEU A 482 5.03 -18.39 -6.81
C LEU A 482 5.44 -18.80 -5.39
N ALA A 483 4.83 -19.85 -4.82
CA ALA A 483 5.20 -20.39 -3.51
C ALA A 483 6.63 -20.93 -3.47
N GLY A 484 7.10 -21.57 -4.56
CA GLY A 484 8.49 -22.01 -4.70
C GLY A 484 9.49 -20.84 -4.69
N SER A 485 9.13 -19.71 -5.32
CA SER A 485 10.00 -18.53 -5.41
C SER A 485 9.91 -17.62 -4.17
N PHE A 486 8.78 -17.64 -3.49
CA PHE A 486 8.46 -16.76 -2.36
C PHE A 486 7.86 -17.57 -1.20
N PRO A 487 8.65 -18.44 -0.54
CA PRO A 487 8.19 -19.14 0.66
C PRO A 487 7.86 -18.13 1.77
N PRO A 488 6.98 -18.47 2.74
CA PRO A 488 6.58 -17.55 3.82
C PRO A 488 7.76 -16.92 4.59
N SER A 489 8.88 -17.63 4.69
CA SER A 489 10.12 -17.12 5.30
C SER A 489 10.83 -16.04 4.47
N ALA A 490 10.54 -15.92 3.18
CA ALA A 490 11.14 -14.90 2.32
C ALA A 490 10.75 -13.47 2.72
N PHE A 491 9.68 -13.31 3.51
CA PHE A 491 9.11 -12.04 3.97
C PHE A 491 9.32 -11.77 5.45
N SER A 492 10.11 -12.60 6.10
CA SER A 492 10.59 -12.35 7.46
C SER A 492 11.87 -11.52 7.38
N PRO A 493 12.03 -10.48 8.20
CA PRO A 493 13.26 -9.67 8.26
C PRO A 493 14.44 -10.49 8.78
#